data_5cf026191aae360fbd9dacff712f47ff
#
_entry.id   5cf026191aae360fbd9dacff712f47ff
#
_cell.length_a   1.000
_cell.length_b   1.000
_cell.length_c   1.000
_cell.angle_alpha   90.00
_cell.angle_beta   90.00
_cell.angle_gamma   90.00
#
_symmetry.space_group_name_H-M   'P 1'
#
loop_
_entity.id
_entity.type
_entity.pdbx_description
1 polymer ?
#
loop_
_entity_poly.entity_id
_entity_poly.type
_entity_poly.pdbx_seq_one_letter_code
_entity_poly.pdbx_strand_id
1 'polypeptide(L)'
;GYIDFGEDKENEFEIEWVNTFNYFFKVALMYAKIGEADTAYHALIRLIKCLYSGTQDSKMFDIEDPFQMLNPNWDQVYDTLFSTMKQVIKDSNQLSLQAIDMWIMTNFKSTEQVLMCFNDLPSIESAILLNIEEHEYHWSTQHKLYQLLKDVYKIAAPSFDEVALIKKLVRFNSNFYVDLATCYMSRYQWKEALNTLLSVVSHLTHPSLNEEAELKLIQCYQKLGMYKDAFDISKAIFLQDQTYSLYLKTRILAAKADVLQEFLADIQPLLTFSNDRNRNMNILRICSYEGYCDRLYYFASNSKGAYGNEYRNYALKSLIYRVLFPKSLQQMNLLLFIHFIKEDASLGIIDMRKYVLTQDIQDKLLLDAIELLKQMIQYQIDGHKRHTYEQAAYECLLMKEIYEYLGMSDQFDTYYSQLFKVNSRRPLLKEALRKHVGYPG
;
A
#
# COMPACT_ATOMS: atom_id res chain seq x y z
N GLY A 1 37.70 -33.04 0.50
CA GLY A 1 37.04 -32.95 -0.77
C GLY A 1 35.60 -33.36 -0.64
N TYR A 2 34.67 -32.41 -0.48
CA TYR A 2 33.25 -32.65 -0.68
C TYR A 2 33.02 -32.57 -2.19
N ILE A 3 32.57 -33.66 -2.79
CA ILE A 3 32.06 -33.66 -4.17
C ILE A 3 30.58 -33.35 -4.02
N ASP A 4 30.23 -32.16 -4.44
CA ASP A 4 28.84 -31.72 -4.54
C ASP A 4 28.24 -32.35 -5.81
N PHE A 5 27.37 -33.33 -5.65
CA PHE A 5 26.65 -34.00 -6.74
C PHE A 5 25.20 -33.52 -6.86
N GLY A 6 24.82 -32.40 -6.19
CA GLY A 6 23.45 -31.97 -6.05
C GLY A 6 22.91 -31.20 -7.28
N GLU A 7 23.61 -30.19 -7.74
CA GLU A 7 23.05 -29.22 -8.70
C GLU A 7 22.85 -29.74 -10.14
N ASP A 8 23.71 -30.65 -10.63
CA ASP A 8 23.60 -31.13 -12.03
C ASP A 8 22.41 -32.10 -12.25
N LYS A 9 22.02 -32.89 -11.24
CA LYS A 9 20.89 -33.81 -11.38
C LYS A 9 19.51 -33.16 -11.27
N GLU A 10 19.39 -32.11 -10.48
CA GLU A 10 18.14 -31.32 -10.39
C GLU A 10 17.86 -30.63 -11.71
N ASN A 11 18.84 -30.01 -12.34
CA ASN A 11 18.69 -29.38 -13.64
C ASN A 11 18.34 -30.36 -14.77
N GLU A 12 18.90 -31.59 -14.78
CA GLU A 12 18.56 -32.62 -15.79
C GLU A 12 17.10 -33.08 -15.65
N PHE A 13 16.60 -33.28 -14.42
CA PHE A 13 15.22 -33.70 -14.17
C PHE A 13 14.21 -32.59 -14.55
N GLU A 14 14.49 -31.33 -14.23
CA GLU A 14 13.66 -30.19 -14.63
C GLU A 14 13.53 -30.07 -16.16
N ILE A 15 14.59 -30.26 -16.90
CA ILE A 15 14.60 -30.24 -18.38
C ILE A 15 13.80 -31.40 -18.97
N GLU A 16 13.90 -32.59 -18.40
CA GLU A 16 13.29 -33.81 -18.93
C GLU A 16 11.75 -33.77 -18.88
N TRP A 17 11.15 -33.39 -17.76
CA TRP A 17 9.69 -33.31 -17.64
C TRP A 17 9.12 -32.16 -18.49
N VAL A 18 9.76 -31.01 -18.56
CA VAL A 18 9.38 -29.86 -19.41
C VAL A 18 9.33 -30.27 -20.86
N ASN A 19 10.37 -30.95 -21.37
CA ASN A 19 10.40 -31.45 -22.73
C ASN A 19 9.30 -32.48 -23.00
N THR A 20 9.05 -33.36 -22.05
CA THR A 20 8.00 -34.39 -22.13
C THR A 20 6.61 -33.77 -22.24
N PHE A 21 6.27 -32.79 -21.37
CA PHE A 21 4.99 -32.09 -21.44
C PHE A 21 4.84 -31.29 -22.72
N ASN A 22 5.85 -30.52 -23.14
CA ASN A 22 5.83 -29.80 -24.41
C ASN A 22 5.62 -30.72 -25.63
N TYR A 23 6.22 -31.91 -25.59
CA TYR A 23 5.98 -32.92 -26.63
C TYR A 23 4.53 -33.41 -26.64
N PHE A 24 3.98 -33.78 -25.45
CA PHE A 24 2.59 -34.27 -25.40
C PHE A 24 1.56 -33.19 -25.75
N PHE A 25 1.80 -31.92 -25.40
CA PHE A 25 0.93 -30.84 -25.92
C PHE A 25 0.94 -30.77 -27.44
N LYS A 26 2.12 -30.87 -28.08
CA LYS A 26 2.21 -30.93 -29.57
C LYS A 26 1.46 -32.11 -30.16
N VAL A 27 1.58 -33.29 -29.54
CA VAL A 27 0.87 -34.48 -29.96
C VAL A 27 -0.65 -34.33 -29.84
N ALA A 28 -1.12 -33.78 -28.70
CA ALA A 28 -2.56 -33.52 -28.52
C ALA A 28 -3.13 -32.51 -29.56
N LEU A 29 -2.37 -31.44 -29.82
CA LEU A 29 -2.75 -30.48 -30.88
C LEU A 29 -2.75 -31.12 -32.28
N MET A 30 -1.87 -32.08 -32.54
CA MET A 30 -1.85 -32.81 -33.80
C MET A 30 -3.10 -33.70 -33.95
N TYR A 31 -3.54 -34.41 -32.90
CA TYR A 31 -4.77 -35.17 -32.92
C TYR A 31 -5.99 -34.31 -33.30
N ALA A 32 -6.10 -33.12 -32.73
CA ALA A 32 -7.16 -32.19 -33.12
C ALA A 32 -7.12 -31.81 -34.61
N LYS A 33 -5.91 -31.56 -35.15
CA LYS A 33 -5.73 -31.20 -36.56
C LYS A 33 -6.12 -32.31 -37.53
N ILE A 34 -5.99 -33.57 -37.18
CA ILE A 34 -6.40 -34.70 -38.03
C ILE A 34 -7.86 -35.13 -37.80
N GLY A 35 -8.62 -34.38 -36.97
CA GLY A 35 -10.02 -34.63 -36.70
C GLY A 35 -10.35 -35.59 -35.57
N GLU A 36 -9.34 -36.05 -34.82
CA GLU A 36 -9.48 -36.94 -33.63
C GLU A 36 -9.82 -36.11 -32.40
N ALA A 37 -10.97 -35.43 -32.40
CA ALA A 37 -11.36 -34.50 -31.36
C ALA A 37 -11.46 -35.13 -29.96
N ASP A 38 -11.96 -36.34 -29.85
CA ASP A 38 -12.10 -37.07 -28.57
C ASP A 38 -10.73 -37.37 -27.94
N THR A 39 -9.79 -37.88 -28.74
CA THR A 39 -8.42 -38.16 -28.30
C THR A 39 -7.68 -36.89 -27.86
N ALA A 40 -7.82 -35.81 -28.66
CA ALA A 40 -7.21 -34.53 -28.33
C ALA A 40 -7.76 -33.93 -27.03
N TYR A 41 -9.07 -33.96 -26.86
CA TYR A 41 -9.77 -33.47 -25.66
C TYR A 41 -9.28 -34.20 -24.40
N HIS A 42 -9.31 -35.54 -24.41
CA HIS A 42 -8.86 -36.31 -23.25
C HIS A 42 -7.39 -36.15 -22.95
N ALA A 43 -6.52 -36.01 -23.95
CA ALA A 43 -5.11 -35.75 -23.77
C ALA A 43 -4.87 -34.39 -23.13
N LEU A 44 -5.47 -33.31 -23.64
CA LEU A 44 -5.31 -31.94 -23.13
C LEU A 44 -5.81 -31.81 -21.69
N ILE A 45 -7.00 -32.40 -21.39
CA ILE A 45 -7.51 -32.39 -20.01
C ILE A 45 -6.54 -33.06 -19.05
N ARG A 46 -6.00 -34.22 -19.40
CA ARG A 46 -5.07 -34.95 -18.53
C ARG A 46 -3.79 -34.15 -18.27
N LEU A 47 -3.24 -33.51 -19.31
CA LEU A 47 -2.05 -32.67 -19.18
C LEU A 47 -2.31 -31.48 -18.26
N ILE A 48 -3.40 -30.75 -18.46
CA ILE A 48 -3.75 -29.59 -17.62
C ILE A 48 -4.05 -30.01 -16.19
N LYS A 49 -4.80 -31.10 -15.98
CA LYS A 49 -5.06 -31.63 -14.62
C LYS A 49 -3.78 -32.02 -13.91
N CYS A 50 -2.83 -32.64 -14.60
CA CYS A 50 -1.54 -32.98 -14.02
C CYS A 50 -0.76 -31.73 -13.60
N LEU A 51 -0.67 -30.70 -14.46
CA LEU A 51 -0.02 -29.43 -14.12
C LEU A 51 -0.72 -28.73 -12.95
N TYR A 52 -2.05 -28.69 -12.96
CA TYR A 52 -2.81 -28.09 -11.86
C TYR A 52 -2.58 -28.83 -10.52
N SER A 53 -2.51 -30.16 -10.55
CA SER A 53 -2.15 -30.93 -9.34
C SER A 53 -0.75 -30.55 -8.83
N GLY A 54 0.19 -30.27 -9.72
CA GLY A 54 1.51 -29.78 -9.37
C GLY A 54 1.51 -28.38 -8.73
N THR A 55 0.55 -27.50 -9.05
CA THR A 55 0.39 -26.21 -8.36
C THR A 55 -0.16 -26.38 -6.93
N GLN A 56 -0.85 -27.48 -6.65
CA GLN A 56 -1.39 -27.77 -5.32
C GLN A 56 -0.39 -28.54 -4.43
N ASP A 57 0.53 -29.27 -5.04
CA ASP A 57 1.63 -29.98 -4.37
C ASP A 57 2.96 -29.62 -5.03
N SER A 58 3.65 -28.66 -4.45
CA SER A 58 4.95 -28.16 -4.94
C SER A 58 6.04 -29.26 -5.04
N LYS A 59 5.89 -30.36 -4.29
CA LYS A 59 6.81 -31.51 -4.35
C LYS A 59 6.69 -32.32 -5.64
N MET A 60 5.59 -32.18 -6.37
CA MET A 60 5.36 -32.96 -7.60
C MET A 60 6.32 -32.56 -8.73
N PHE A 61 6.66 -31.26 -8.83
CA PHE A 61 7.55 -30.72 -9.86
C PHE A 61 8.72 -29.91 -9.29
N ASP A 62 8.83 -29.80 -7.96
CA ASP A 62 9.76 -28.92 -7.24
C ASP A 62 9.67 -27.43 -7.65
N ILE A 63 8.50 -27.00 -8.11
CA ILE A 63 8.25 -25.63 -8.61
C ILE A 63 6.87 -25.16 -8.14
N GLU A 64 6.74 -23.84 -7.84
CA GLU A 64 5.47 -23.24 -7.41
C GLU A 64 4.41 -23.19 -8.53
N ASP A 65 4.81 -22.91 -9.77
CA ASP A 65 3.89 -22.82 -10.92
C ASP A 65 4.48 -23.54 -12.16
N PRO A 66 4.17 -24.85 -12.33
CA PRO A 66 4.66 -25.63 -13.47
C PRO A 66 4.19 -25.11 -14.85
N PHE A 67 3.11 -24.32 -14.93
CA PHE A 67 2.67 -23.72 -16.19
C PHE A 67 3.68 -22.69 -16.74
N GLN A 68 4.44 -22.02 -15.87
CA GLN A 68 5.42 -21.01 -16.29
C GLN A 68 6.66 -21.62 -16.94
N MET A 69 6.99 -22.85 -16.61
CA MET A 69 8.15 -23.55 -17.16
C MET A 69 7.90 -24.10 -18.58
N LEU A 70 6.63 -24.24 -18.96
CA LEU A 70 6.25 -24.78 -20.26
C LEU A 70 6.09 -23.64 -21.28
N ASN A 71 6.50 -23.93 -22.53
CA ASN A 71 6.45 -22.95 -23.62
C ASN A 71 5.64 -23.47 -24.85
N PRO A 72 4.44 -24.05 -24.67
CA PRO A 72 3.56 -24.27 -25.79
C PRO A 72 2.91 -22.93 -26.21
N ASN A 73 2.32 -22.89 -27.40
CA ASN A 73 1.40 -21.80 -27.72
C ASN A 73 0.11 -21.97 -26.90
N TRP A 74 0.04 -21.31 -25.73
CA TRP A 74 -1.08 -21.46 -24.80
C TRP A 74 -2.42 -21.07 -25.40
N ASP A 75 -2.49 -20.03 -26.24
CA ASP A 75 -3.73 -19.63 -26.89
C ASP A 75 -4.24 -20.79 -27.79
N GLN A 76 -3.33 -21.38 -28.56
CA GLN A 76 -3.68 -22.55 -29.39
C GLN A 76 -4.08 -23.76 -28.54
N VAL A 77 -3.43 -23.97 -27.39
CA VAL A 77 -3.81 -25.07 -26.48
C VAL A 77 -5.22 -24.86 -25.94
N TYR A 78 -5.53 -23.64 -25.45
CA TYR A 78 -6.85 -23.32 -24.91
C TYR A 78 -7.93 -23.35 -26.01
N ASP A 79 -7.71 -22.74 -27.17
CA ASP A 79 -8.64 -22.79 -28.30
C ASP A 79 -8.95 -24.23 -28.69
N THR A 80 -7.93 -25.09 -28.78
CA THR A 80 -8.10 -26.51 -29.13
C THR A 80 -8.85 -27.25 -28.02
N LEU A 81 -8.52 -27.06 -26.76
CA LEU A 81 -9.17 -27.69 -25.62
C LEU A 81 -10.67 -27.40 -25.61
N PHE A 82 -11.05 -26.12 -25.65
CA PHE A 82 -12.46 -25.73 -25.53
C PHE A 82 -13.25 -26.04 -26.79
N SER A 83 -12.66 -25.95 -28.00
CA SER A 83 -13.31 -26.34 -29.23
C SER A 83 -13.56 -27.86 -29.35
N THR A 84 -12.58 -28.68 -28.93
CA THR A 84 -12.75 -30.15 -28.88
C THR A 84 -13.73 -30.56 -27.79
N MET A 85 -13.69 -29.93 -26.63
CA MET A 85 -14.65 -30.10 -25.52
C MET A 85 -16.11 -29.94 -26.04
N LYS A 86 -16.37 -28.85 -26.76
CA LYS A 86 -17.69 -28.57 -27.37
C LYS A 86 -18.10 -29.59 -28.41
N GLN A 87 -17.16 -30.22 -29.13
CA GLN A 87 -17.43 -31.29 -30.08
C GLN A 87 -17.76 -32.60 -29.37
N VAL A 88 -17.12 -32.93 -28.28
CA VAL A 88 -17.24 -34.19 -27.55
C VAL A 88 -18.43 -34.18 -26.59
N ILE A 89 -18.59 -33.12 -25.79
CA ILE A 89 -19.67 -33.02 -24.81
C ILE A 89 -20.91 -32.39 -25.47
N LYS A 90 -22.00 -33.16 -25.52
CA LYS A 90 -23.25 -32.70 -26.13
C LYS A 90 -24.26 -32.14 -25.16
N ASP A 91 -24.17 -32.56 -23.90
CA ASP A 91 -25.02 -32.01 -22.82
C ASP A 91 -24.52 -30.62 -22.40
N SER A 92 -25.40 -29.62 -22.42
CA SER A 92 -25.07 -28.22 -22.17
C SER A 92 -24.61 -27.97 -20.70
N ASN A 93 -25.25 -28.66 -19.75
CA ASN A 93 -24.88 -28.51 -18.34
C ASN A 93 -23.53 -29.13 -18.06
N GLN A 94 -23.28 -30.34 -18.58
CA GLN A 94 -21.99 -31.01 -18.44
C GLN A 94 -20.88 -30.23 -19.12
N LEU A 95 -21.13 -29.66 -20.29
CA LEU A 95 -20.21 -28.80 -21.03
C LEU A 95 -19.85 -27.57 -20.20
N SER A 96 -20.86 -26.88 -19.63
CA SER A 96 -20.65 -25.68 -18.81
C SER A 96 -19.83 -25.97 -17.53
N LEU A 97 -20.16 -27.07 -16.83
CA LEU A 97 -19.41 -27.50 -15.65
C LEU A 97 -17.93 -27.77 -15.98
N GLN A 98 -17.70 -28.61 -17.00
CA GLN A 98 -16.34 -29.00 -17.39
C GLN A 98 -15.53 -27.79 -17.91
N ALA A 99 -16.18 -26.85 -18.60
CA ALA A 99 -15.53 -25.62 -19.07
C ALA A 99 -15.10 -24.74 -17.90
N ILE A 100 -15.93 -24.61 -16.86
CA ILE A 100 -15.60 -23.85 -15.65
C ILE A 100 -14.46 -24.51 -14.90
N ASP A 101 -14.47 -25.83 -14.72
CA ASP A 101 -13.38 -26.56 -14.09
C ASP A 101 -12.05 -26.32 -14.80
N MET A 102 -12.03 -26.42 -16.11
CA MET A 102 -10.83 -26.16 -16.91
C MET A 102 -10.37 -24.69 -16.82
N TRP A 103 -11.30 -23.75 -16.80
CA TRP A 103 -10.98 -22.34 -16.61
C TRP A 103 -10.29 -22.06 -15.28
N ILE A 104 -10.77 -22.68 -14.20
CA ILE A 104 -10.15 -22.60 -12.88
C ILE A 104 -8.73 -23.22 -12.92
N MET A 105 -8.60 -24.42 -13.50
CA MET A 105 -7.33 -25.15 -13.58
C MET A 105 -6.28 -24.43 -14.45
N THR A 106 -6.69 -23.63 -15.43
CA THR A 106 -5.80 -22.78 -16.23
C THR A 106 -5.47 -21.44 -15.56
N ASN A 107 -5.73 -21.32 -14.26
CA ASN A 107 -5.56 -20.09 -13.50
C ASN A 107 -6.26 -18.88 -14.14
N PHE A 108 -7.47 -19.11 -14.66
CA PHE A 108 -8.35 -18.10 -15.28
C PHE A 108 -7.80 -17.43 -16.55
N LYS A 109 -6.77 -18.01 -17.18
CA LYS A 109 -6.15 -17.46 -18.40
C LYS A 109 -6.97 -17.70 -19.67
N SER A 110 -7.91 -18.63 -19.66
CA SER A 110 -8.71 -19.06 -20.83
C SER A 110 -10.12 -18.44 -20.85
N THR A 111 -10.30 -17.20 -20.39
CA THR A 111 -11.63 -16.57 -20.25
C THR A 111 -12.38 -16.44 -21.58
N GLU A 112 -11.71 -16.04 -22.66
CA GLU A 112 -12.33 -15.90 -23.97
C GLU A 112 -12.79 -17.26 -24.50
N GLN A 113 -11.97 -18.28 -24.33
CA GLN A 113 -12.27 -19.63 -24.80
C GLN A 113 -13.40 -20.29 -24.00
N VAL A 114 -13.46 -20.08 -22.69
CA VAL A 114 -14.56 -20.61 -21.89
C VAL A 114 -15.89 -19.99 -22.26
N LEU A 115 -15.92 -18.69 -22.58
CA LEU A 115 -17.11 -17.99 -23.02
C LEU A 115 -17.68 -18.59 -24.31
N MET A 116 -16.83 -19.15 -25.24
CA MET A 116 -17.26 -19.80 -26.46
C MET A 116 -17.94 -21.16 -26.23
N CYS A 117 -17.73 -21.80 -25.09
CA CYS A 117 -18.36 -23.06 -24.72
C CYS A 117 -19.79 -22.91 -24.26
N PHE A 118 -20.22 -21.73 -23.92
CA PHE A 118 -21.54 -21.50 -23.36
C PHE A 118 -22.59 -21.35 -24.42
N ASN A 119 -23.60 -22.21 -24.36
CA ASN A 119 -24.71 -22.24 -25.35
C ASN A 119 -25.93 -21.44 -24.86
N ASP A 120 -26.16 -21.41 -23.52
CA ASP A 120 -27.30 -20.72 -22.92
C ASP A 120 -26.97 -20.21 -21.53
N LEU A 121 -27.59 -19.09 -21.14
CA LEU A 121 -27.36 -18.43 -19.87
C LEU A 121 -27.79 -19.28 -18.65
N PRO A 122 -28.94 -20.02 -18.66
CA PRO A 122 -29.32 -20.84 -17.51
C PRO A 122 -28.31 -21.94 -17.18
N SER A 123 -27.75 -22.62 -18.18
CA SER A 123 -26.74 -23.66 -17.95
C SER A 123 -25.46 -23.12 -17.33
N ILE A 124 -25.01 -21.93 -17.75
CA ILE A 124 -23.82 -21.27 -17.20
C ILE A 124 -24.08 -20.84 -15.76
N GLU A 125 -25.20 -20.14 -15.53
CA GLU A 125 -25.58 -19.71 -14.19
C GLU A 125 -25.64 -20.89 -13.23
N SER A 126 -26.33 -21.98 -13.64
CA SER A 126 -26.44 -23.20 -12.85
C SER A 126 -25.07 -23.81 -12.55
N ALA A 127 -24.18 -23.89 -13.54
CA ALA A 127 -22.86 -24.48 -13.39
C ALA A 127 -21.96 -23.63 -12.46
N ILE A 128 -22.01 -22.30 -12.56
CA ILE A 128 -21.25 -21.41 -11.68
C ILE A 128 -21.77 -21.47 -10.25
N LEU A 129 -23.10 -21.43 -10.06
CA LEU A 129 -23.70 -21.51 -8.72
C LEU A 129 -23.40 -22.85 -8.06
N LEU A 130 -23.46 -23.95 -8.80
CA LEU A 130 -23.12 -25.29 -8.32
C LEU A 130 -21.64 -25.36 -7.90
N ASN A 131 -20.74 -24.82 -8.71
CA ASN A 131 -19.31 -24.74 -8.35
C ASN A 131 -19.07 -23.94 -7.07
N ILE A 132 -19.77 -22.82 -6.86
CA ILE A 132 -19.66 -22.02 -5.63
C ILE A 132 -20.20 -22.80 -4.42
N GLU A 133 -21.28 -23.57 -4.58
CA GLU A 133 -21.94 -24.32 -3.52
C GLU A 133 -21.15 -25.59 -3.10
N GLU A 134 -20.68 -26.38 -4.08
CA GLU A 134 -20.07 -27.68 -3.84
C GLU A 134 -18.59 -27.62 -3.44
N HIS A 135 -17.91 -26.51 -3.75
CA HIS A 135 -16.48 -26.36 -3.51
C HIS A 135 -16.22 -25.25 -2.51
N GLU A 136 -15.50 -25.55 -1.42
CA GLU A 136 -14.96 -24.56 -0.49
C GLU A 136 -13.78 -23.81 -1.13
N TYR A 137 -14.04 -23.14 -2.26
CA TYR A 137 -13.02 -22.33 -2.90
C TYR A 137 -12.61 -21.17 -2.03
N HIS A 138 -11.33 -20.80 -2.13
CA HIS A 138 -10.85 -19.54 -1.60
C HIS A 138 -11.68 -18.37 -2.17
N TRP A 139 -11.94 -17.34 -1.37
CA TRP A 139 -12.74 -16.17 -1.77
C TRP A 139 -12.38 -15.61 -3.14
N SER A 140 -11.08 -15.53 -3.46
CA SER A 140 -10.61 -15.02 -4.76
C SER A 140 -11.15 -15.81 -5.96
N THR A 141 -11.28 -17.13 -5.83
CA THR A 141 -11.86 -17.99 -6.90
C THR A 141 -13.35 -17.77 -7.02
N GLN A 142 -14.07 -17.72 -5.90
CA GLN A 142 -15.52 -17.44 -5.93
C GLN A 142 -15.83 -16.06 -6.52
N HIS A 143 -15.02 -15.05 -6.20
CA HIS A 143 -15.17 -13.72 -6.78
C HIS A 143 -14.88 -13.69 -8.28
N LYS A 144 -13.90 -14.45 -8.78
CA LYS A 144 -13.66 -14.60 -10.23
C LYS A 144 -14.82 -15.31 -10.94
N LEU A 145 -15.41 -16.33 -10.32
CA LEU A 145 -16.63 -16.98 -10.84
C LEU A 145 -17.80 -16.01 -10.96
N TYR A 146 -17.98 -15.16 -9.96
CA TYR A 146 -18.97 -14.08 -10.03
C TYR A 146 -18.68 -13.09 -11.16
N GLN A 147 -17.42 -12.66 -11.33
CA GLN A 147 -17.06 -11.76 -12.42
C GLN A 147 -17.32 -12.39 -13.80
N LEU A 148 -16.98 -13.67 -13.99
CA LEU A 148 -17.29 -14.40 -15.22
C LEU A 148 -18.80 -14.40 -15.47
N LEU A 149 -19.60 -14.72 -14.46
CA LEU A 149 -21.07 -14.73 -14.59
C LEU A 149 -21.63 -13.35 -14.95
N LYS A 150 -21.10 -12.30 -14.33
CA LYS A 150 -21.45 -10.91 -14.64
C LYS A 150 -21.12 -10.54 -16.08
N ASP A 151 -19.98 -10.96 -16.61
CA ASP A 151 -19.58 -10.68 -17.99
C ASP A 151 -20.45 -11.44 -18.98
N VAL A 152 -20.79 -12.69 -18.69
CA VAL A 152 -21.77 -13.46 -19.46
C VAL A 152 -23.14 -12.76 -19.50
N TYR A 153 -23.63 -12.28 -18.35
CA TYR A 153 -24.90 -11.56 -18.29
C TYR A 153 -24.87 -10.27 -19.10
N LYS A 154 -23.76 -9.50 -19.06
CA LYS A 154 -23.62 -8.28 -19.88
C LYS A 154 -23.74 -8.56 -21.37
N ILE A 155 -23.24 -9.72 -21.84
CA ILE A 155 -23.28 -10.11 -23.25
C ILE A 155 -24.67 -10.63 -23.63
N ALA A 156 -25.22 -11.54 -22.81
CA ALA A 156 -26.44 -12.27 -23.13
C ALA A 156 -27.73 -11.50 -22.78
N ALA A 157 -27.69 -10.64 -21.76
CA ALA A 157 -28.81 -9.88 -21.24
C ALA A 157 -28.37 -8.50 -20.78
N PRO A 158 -28.09 -7.53 -21.66
CA PRO A 158 -27.53 -6.22 -21.28
C PRO A 158 -28.34 -5.43 -20.25
N SER A 159 -29.64 -5.74 -20.09
CA SER A 159 -30.53 -5.13 -19.10
C SER A 159 -30.68 -5.94 -17.79
N PHE A 160 -29.77 -6.89 -17.51
CA PHE A 160 -29.85 -7.70 -16.30
C PHE A 160 -29.71 -6.87 -15.01
N ASP A 161 -30.41 -7.30 -13.97
CA ASP A 161 -30.26 -6.67 -12.65
C ASP A 161 -29.15 -7.33 -11.83
N GLU A 162 -27.99 -6.66 -11.78
CA GLU A 162 -26.83 -7.12 -11.01
C GLU A 162 -27.13 -7.32 -9.53
N VAL A 163 -28.01 -6.50 -8.94
CA VAL A 163 -28.46 -6.67 -7.54
C VAL A 163 -29.18 -7.99 -7.35
N ALA A 164 -30.05 -8.36 -8.28
CA ALA A 164 -30.76 -9.64 -8.24
C ALA A 164 -29.80 -10.82 -8.33
N LEU A 165 -28.76 -10.71 -9.19
CA LEU A 165 -27.71 -11.73 -9.33
C LEU A 165 -26.93 -11.90 -8.00
N ILE A 166 -26.42 -10.81 -7.45
CA ILE A 166 -25.61 -10.88 -6.22
C ILE A 166 -26.45 -11.40 -5.05
N LYS A 167 -27.74 -11.08 -4.98
CA LYS A 167 -28.66 -11.63 -3.96
C LYS A 167 -28.83 -13.16 -4.02
N LYS A 168 -28.57 -13.79 -5.18
CA LYS A 168 -28.50 -15.25 -5.25
C LYS A 168 -27.19 -15.75 -4.62
N LEU A 169 -26.08 -15.06 -4.86
CA LEU A 169 -24.74 -15.44 -4.41
C LEU A 169 -24.55 -15.28 -2.90
N VAL A 170 -25.14 -14.27 -2.26
CA VAL A 170 -25.05 -14.06 -0.80
C VAL A 170 -25.61 -15.20 0.03
N ARG A 171 -26.46 -16.06 -0.59
CA ARG A 171 -26.98 -17.28 0.06
C ARG A 171 -25.91 -18.36 0.25
N PHE A 172 -24.91 -18.36 -0.61
CA PHE A 172 -23.80 -19.33 -0.57
C PHE A 172 -22.60 -18.80 0.22
N ASN A 173 -22.32 -17.48 0.11
CA ASN A 173 -21.20 -16.88 0.83
C ASN A 173 -21.52 -15.43 1.24
N SER A 174 -21.42 -15.17 2.54
CA SER A 174 -21.66 -13.84 3.13
C SER A 174 -20.71 -12.76 2.62
N ASN A 175 -19.53 -13.13 2.10
CA ASN A 175 -18.57 -12.17 1.55
C ASN A 175 -19.15 -11.39 0.35
N PHE A 176 -20.11 -11.95 -0.40
CA PHE A 176 -20.79 -11.25 -1.51
C PHE A 176 -21.66 -10.07 -1.05
N TYR A 177 -21.92 -9.91 0.23
CA TYR A 177 -22.59 -8.70 0.74
C TYR A 177 -21.78 -7.43 0.50
N VAL A 178 -20.44 -7.52 0.43
CA VAL A 178 -19.58 -6.37 0.12
C VAL A 178 -19.79 -5.94 -1.35
N ASP A 179 -19.92 -6.91 -2.26
CA ASP A 179 -20.26 -6.64 -3.67
C ASP A 179 -21.68 -6.08 -3.81
N LEU A 180 -22.64 -6.61 -3.04
CA LEU A 180 -24.02 -6.12 -3.01
C LEU A 180 -24.08 -4.65 -2.56
N ALA A 181 -23.37 -4.33 -1.49
CA ALA A 181 -23.28 -2.96 -1.00
C ALA A 181 -22.61 -2.05 -2.04
N THR A 182 -21.55 -2.51 -2.71
CA THR A 182 -20.87 -1.78 -3.79
C THR A 182 -21.83 -1.48 -4.94
N CYS A 183 -22.67 -2.46 -5.30
CA CYS A 183 -23.68 -2.29 -6.34
C CYS A 183 -24.75 -1.25 -5.93
N TYR A 184 -25.21 -1.26 -4.68
CA TYR A 184 -26.09 -0.22 -4.17
C TYR A 184 -25.43 1.16 -4.15
N MET A 185 -24.15 1.26 -3.74
CA MET A 185 -23.40 2.52 -3.74
C MET A 185 -23.25 3.10 -5.14
N SER A 186 -23.01 2.27 -6.16
CA SER A 186 -22.92 2.71 -7.57
C SER A 186 -24.23 3.29 -8.10
N ARG A 187 -25.37 2.86 -7.52
CA ARG A 187 -26.72 3.35 -7.82
C ARG A 187 -27.18 4.50 -6.90
N TYR A 188 -26.26 5.03 -6.08
CA TYR A 188 -26.53 6.08 -5.08
C TYR A 188 -27.57 5.67 -4.00
N GLN A 189 -27.80 4.38 -3.82
CA GLN A 189 -28.70 3.80 -2.81
C GLN A 189 -27.94 3.60 -1.49
N TRP A 190 -27.56 4.73 -0.85
CA TRP A 190 -26.66 4.74 0.31
C TRP A 190 -27.24 4.08 1.55
N LYS A 191 -28.57 4.17 1.75
CA LYS A 191 -29.25 3.53 2.89
C LYS A 191 -29.25 2.02 2.77
N GLU A 192 -29.54 1.50 1.58
CA GLU A 192 -29.53 0.08 1.27
C GLU A 192 -28.11 -0.49 1.40
N ALA A 193 -27.10 0.23 0.91
CA ALA A 193 -25.71 -0.13 1.07
C ALA A 193 -25.31 -0.20 2.55
N LEU A 194 -25.65 0.83 3.32
CA LEU A 194 -25.38 0.90 4.75
C LEU A 194 -26.01 -0.29 5.50
N ASN A 195 -27.30 -0.53 5.30
CA ASN A 195 -28.01 -1.64 5.95
C ASN A 195 -27.40 -2.99 5.58
N THR A 196 -27.01 -3.17 4.32
CA THR A 196 -26.34 -4.38 3.83
C THR A 196 -25.01 -4.62 4.55
N LEU A 197 -24.16 -3.60 4.67
CA LEU A 197 -22.87 -3.71 5.35
C LEU A 197 -23.02 -3.95 6.86
N LEU A 198 -23.94 -3.24 7.51
CA LEU A 198 -24.19 -3.41 8.95
C LEU A 198 -24.66 -4.82 9.30
N SER A 199 -25.42 -5.47 8.41
CA SER A 199 -25.91 -6.82 8.63
C SER A 199 -24.84 -7.90 8.55
N VAL A 200 -23.66 -7.61 7.96
CA VAL A 200 -22.67 -8.63 7.63
C VAL A 200 -21.27 -8.37 8.20
N VAL A 201 -20.94 -7.13 8.57
CA VAL A 201 -19.58 -6.76 8.99
C VAL A 201 -19.01 -7.65 10.09
N SER A 202 -19.87 -8.15 11.01
CA SER A 202 -19.47 -9.08 12.08
C SER A 202 -19.33 -10.55 11.62
N HIS A 203 -19.70 -10.87 10.39
CA HIS A 203 -19.75 -12.25 9.87
C HIS A 203 -18.85 -12.46 8.65
N LEU A 204 -18.11 -11.43 8.21
CA LEU A 204 -17.13 -11.57 7.13
C LEU A 204 -15.97 -12.46 7.57
N THR A 205 -15.64 -13.44 6.75
CA THR A 205 -14.62 -14.44 7.07
C THR A 205 -13.23 -14.04 6.59
N HIS A 206 -13.14 -13.09 5.66
CA HIS A 206 -11.88 -12.67 5.06
C HIS A 206 -11.41 -11.31 5.59
N PRO A 207 -10.21 -11.19 6.20
CA PRO A 207 -9.74 -9.95 6.83
C PRO A 207 -9.75 -8.71 5.91
N SER A 208 -9.31 -8.88 4.65
CA SER A 208 -9.29 -7.75 3.69
C SER A 208 -10.69 -7.25 3.33
N LEU A 209 -11.72 -8.09 3.42
CA LEU A 209 -13.10 -7.68 3.21
C LEU A 209 -13.67 -6.93 4.41
N ASN A 210 -13.18 -7.20 5.63
CA ASN A 210 -13.52 -6.41 6.81
C ASN A 210 -13.05 -4.98 6.64
N GLU A 211 -11.79 -4.77 6.26
CA GLU A 211 -11.24 -3.43 6.00
C GLU A 211 -12.01 -2.72 4.87
N GLU A 212 -12.31 -3.43 3.79
CA GLU A 212 -13.09 -2.89 2.68
C GLU A 212 -14.50 -2.50 3.11
N ALA A 213 -15.18 -3.34 3.90
CA ALA A 213 -16.51 -3.06 4.43
C ALA A 213 -16.51 -1.85 5.36
N GLU A 214 -15.53 -1.71 6.25
CA GLU A 214 -15.37 -0.57 7.14
C GLU A 214 -15.17 0.74 6.36
N LEU A 215 -14.33 0.73 5.32
CA LEU A 215 -14.13 1.90 4.45
C LEU A 215 -15.42 2.27 3.70
N LYS A 216 -16.19 1.29 3.24
CA LYS A 216 -17.49 1.51 2.60
C LYS A 216 -18.55 2.02 3.58
N LEU A 217 -18.54 1.53 4.83
CA LEU A 217 -19.42 2.05 5.91
C LEU A 217 -19.13 3.54 6.14
N ILE A 218 -17.86 3.92 6.29
CA ILE A 218 -17.46 5.33 6.44
C ILE A 218 -18.00 6.15 5.27
N GLN A 219 -17.88 5.65 4.04
CA GLN A 219 -18.36 6.34 2.85
C GLN A 219 -19.90 6.49 2.84
N CYS A 220 -20.63 5.43 3.20
CA CYS A 220 -22.10 5.47 3.31
C CYS A 220 -22.54 6.48 4.36
N TYR A 221 -21.96 6.45 5.56
CA TYR A 221 -22.27 7.39 6.63
C TYR A 221 -21.97 8.84 6.22
N GLN A 222 -20.85 9.10 5.56
CA GLN A 222 -20.52 10.44 5.03
C GLN A 222 -21.56 10.94 4.02
N LYS A 223 -22.02 10.08 3.11
CA LYS A 223 -23.03 10.44 2.09
C LYS A 223 -24.41 10.67 2.68
N LEU A 224 -24.71 10.03 3.79
CA LEU A 224 -25.95 10.21 4.54
C LEU A 224 -25.89 11.35 5.56
N GLY A 225 -24.73 12.02 5.72
CA GLY A 225 -24.55 13.10 6.69
C GLY A 225 -24.35 12.61 8.13
N MET A 226 -24.17 11.33 8.35
CA MET A 226 -23.99 10.68 9.66
C MET A 226 -22.51 10.71 10.06
N TYR A 227 -21.96 11.93 10.25
CA TYR A 227 -20.51 12.13 10.43
C TYR A 227 -19.99 11.56 11.75
N LYS A 228 -20.83 11.45 12.79
CA LYS A 228 -20.42 10.86 14.07
C LYS A 228 -20.12 9.37 13.92
N ASP A 229 -21.02 8.63 13.26
CA ASP A 229 -20.82 7.19 13.01
C ASP A 229 -19.60 6.93 12.10
N ALA A 230 -19.44 7.75 11.06
CA ALA A 230 -18.27 7.70 10.18
C ALA A 230 -16.97 7.96 10.95
N PHE A 231 -16.99 8.91 11.89
CA PHE A 231 -15.84 9.24 12.75
C PHE A 231 -15.51 8.09 13.68
N ASP A 232 -16.49 7.48 14.33
CA ASP A 232 -16.28 6.41 15.32
C ASP A 232 -15.58 5.20 14.68
N ILE A 233 -15.98 4.79 13.47
CA ILE A 233 -15.31 3.72 12.71
C ILE A 233 -13.89 4.18 12.29
N SER A 234 -13.75 5.38 11.71
CA SER A 234 -12.45 5.88 11.26
C SER A 234 -11.46 6.02 12.42
N LYS A 235 -11.93 6.42 13.62
CA LYS A 235 -11.13 6.48 14.85
C LYS A 235 -10.65 5.09 15.26
N ALA A 236 -11.52 4.07 15.20
CA ALA A 236 -11.14 2.69 15.52
C ALA A 236 -10.04 2.18 14.59
N ILE A 237 -10.16 2.40 13.28
CA ILE A 237 -9.14 2.04 12.29
C ILE A 237 -7.82 2.79 12.57
N PHE A 238 -7.88 4.10 12.82
CA PHE A 238 -6.68 4.89 13.14
C PHE A 238 -5.97 4.42 14.42
N LEU A 239 -6.71 3.98 15.43
CA LEU A 239 -6.10 3.47 16.67
C LEU A 239 -5.35 2.15 16.46
N GLN A 240 -5.74 1.35 15.47
CA GLN A 240 -5.04 0.12 15.09
C GLN A 240 -3.81 0.40 14.25
N ASP A 241 -3.95 1.26 13.22
CA ASP A 241 -2.87 1.65 12.30
C ASP A 241 -2.69 3.18 12.31
N GLN A 242 -1.76 3.65 13.14
CA GLN A 242 -1.50 5.07 13.40
C GLN A 242 -0.75 5.75 12.25
N THR A 243 -1.23 5.60 11.00
CA THR A 243 -0.66 6.30 9.86
C THR A 243 -1.13 7.76 9.78
N TYR A 244 -0.28 8.62 9.24
CA TYR A 244 -0.61 10.03 9.05
C TYR A 244 -1.80 10.24 8.09
N SER A 245 -1.92 9.39 7.08
CA SER A 245 -3.04 9.43 6.13
C SER A 245 -4.39 9.15 6.82
N LEU A 246 -4.44 8.11 7.65
CA LEU A 246 -5.64 7.78 8.45
C LEU A 246 -5.96 8.87 9.45
N TYR A 247 -4.93 9.43 10.11
CA TYR A 247 -5.08 10.56 11.00
C TYR A 247 -5.82 11.73 10.32
N LEU A 248 -5.36 12.15 9.14
CA LEU A 248 -5.98 13.28 8.41
C LEU A 248 -7.44 12.99 8.05
N LYS A 249 -7.75 11.78 7.59
CA LYS A 249 -9.13 11.37 7.27
C LYS A 249 -10.02 11.41 8.51
N THR A 250 -9.55 10.83 9.62
CA THR A 250 -10.29 10.80 10.89
C THR A 250 -10.49 12.20 11.46
N ARG A 251 -9.46 13.04 11.39
CA ARG A 251 -9.53 14.44 11.82
C ARG A 251 -10.59 15.26 11.06
N ILE A 252 -10.67 15.06 9.75
CA ILE A 252 -11.70 15.72 8.92
C ILE A 252 -13.11 15.28 9.36
N LEU A 253 -13.29 14.01 9.65
CA LEU A 253 -14.55 13.46 10.15
C LEU A 253 -14.89 14.00 11.54
N ALA A 254 -13.91 14.04 12.43
CA ALA A 254 -14.07 14.63 13.77
C ALA A 254 -14.52 16.09 13.71
N ALA A 255 -13.94 16.88 12.78
CA ALA A 255 -14.35 18.26 12.57
C ALA A 255 -15.79 18.38 12.02
N LYS A 256 -16.19 17.49 11.12
CA LYS A 256 -17.56 17.46 10.58
C LYS A 256 -18.60 16.95 11.60
N ALA A 257 -18.16 16.09 12.51
CA ALA A 257 -18.97 15.55 13.60
C ALA A 257 -19.02 16.46 14.84
N ASP A 258 -18.32 17.60 14.80
CA ASP A 258 -18.18 18.56 15.92
C ASP A 258 -17.55 17.98 17.19
N VAL A 259 -16.67 16.97 17.03
CA VAL A 259 -15.96 16.29 18.12
C VAL A 259 -14.44 16.42 18.00
N LEU A 260 -13.94 17.41 17.23
CA LEU A 260 -12.51 17.54 16.94
C LEU A 260 -11.67 17.74 18.21
N GLN A 261 -12.14 18.55 19.17
CA GLN A 261 -11.36 18.83 20.38
C GLN A 261 -11.25 17.59 21.28
N GLU A 262 -12.33 16.81 21.39
CA GLU A 262 -12.33 15.53 22.09
C GLU A 262 -11.34 14.55 21.44
N PHE A 263 -11.41 14.43 20.12
CA PHE A 263 -10.49 13.56 19.36
C PHE A 263 -9.03 13.94 19.59
N LEU A 264 -8.69 15.24 19.51
CA LEU A 264 -7.32 15.73 19.75
C LEU A 264 -6.84 15.45 21.17
N ALA A 265 -7.72 15.61 22.16
CA ALA A 265 -7.40 15.30 23.56
C ALA A 265 -7.15 13.79 23.75
N ASP A 266 -7.98 12.93 23.13
CA ASP A 266 -7.85 11.47 23.23
C ASP A 266 -6.57 10.92 22.60
N ILE A 267 -6.16 11.45 21.44
CA ILE A 267 -4.98 10.94 20.74
C ILE A 267 -3.66 11.46 21.31
N GLN A 268 -3.66 12.64 21.91
CA GLN A 268 -2.43 13.29 22.41
C GLN A 268 -1.60 12.38 23.33
N PRO A 269 -2.17 11.64 24.30
CA PRO A 269 -1.41 10.71 25.14
C PRO A 269 -0.84 9.51 24.35
N LEU A 270 -1.48 9.13 23.25
CA LEU A 270 -1.10 7.98 22.44
C LEU A 270 0.05 8.25 21.48
N LEU A 271 0.39 9.54 21.25
CA LEU A 271 1.52 9.94 20.41
C LEU A 271 2.83 9.71 21.15
N THR A 272 3.24 8.45 21.28
CA THR A 272 4.48 8.03 21.96
C THR A 272 5.40 7.29 20.99
N PHE A 273 6.70 7.54 21.07
CA PHE A 273 7.69 6.85 20.25
C PHE A 273 7.77 5.36 20.57
N SER A 274 8.03 4.59 19.54
CA SER A 274 8.25 3.15 19.54
C SER A 274 9.59 2.82 18.87
N ASN A 275 9.87 1.52 18.70
CA ASN A 275 11.02 1.07 17.90
C ASN A 275 10.75 1.11 16.39
N ASP A 276 9.52 1.41 15.96
CA ASP A 276 9.13 1.48 14.56
C ASP A 276 9.40 2.89 13.99
N ARG A 277 10.30 2.97 13.01
CA ARG A 277 10.68 4.20 12.32
C ARG A 277 9.48 4.86 11.61
N ASN A 278 8.66 4.09 10.92
CA ASN A 278 7.55 4.62 10.13
C ASN A 278 6.46 5.21 11.04
N ARG A 279 6.16 4.50 12.12
CA ARG A 279 5.24 4.99 13.16
C ARG A 279 5.76 6.29 13.78
N ASN A 280 7.02 6.36 14.12
CA ASN A 280 7.64 7.57 14.69
C ASN A 280 7.56 8.76 13.72
N MET A 281 7.81 8.55 12.43
CA MET A 281 7.64 9.59 11.41
C MET A 281 6.18 10.04 11.27
N ASN A 282 5.22 9.14 11.38
CA ASN A 282 3.80 9.52 11.39
C ASN A 282 3.44 10.36 12.62
N ILE A 283 3.97 10.02 13.79
CA ILE A 283 3.80 10.82 15.02
C ILE A 283 4.39 12.22 14.86
N LEU A 284 5.59 12.35 14.31
CA LEU A 284 6.21 13.65 14.05
C LEU A 284 5.37 14.48 13.07
N ARG A 285 4.82 13.86 12.03
CA ARG A 285 3.92 14.53 11.07
C ARG A 285 2.64 15.01 11.75
N ILE A 286 2.04 14.21 12.61
CA ILE A 286 0.86 14.59 13.40
C ILE A 286 1.20 15.76 14.33
N CYS A 287 2.30 15.67 15.09
CA CYS A 287 2.75 16.74 15.98
C CYS A 287 3.02 18.04 15.21
N SER A 288 3.66 17.94 14.05
CA SER A 288 3.89 19.08 13.16
C SER A 288 2.58 19.68 12.67
N TYR A 289 1.62 18.86 12.23
CA TYR A 289 0.33 19.33 11.72
C TYR A 289 -0.51 20.05 12.80
N GLU A 290 -0.59 19.49 14.00
CA GLU A 290 -1.38 20.08 15.10
C GLU A 290 -0.65 21.18 15.89
N GLY A 291 0.63 21.42 15.61
CA GLY A 291 1.38 22.46 16.31
C GLY A 291 1.88 22.06 17.70
N TYR A 292 2.03 20.78 17.96
CA TYR A 292 2.61 20.29 19.21
C TYR A 292 4.14 20.43 19.19
N CYS A 293 4.62 21.68 19.09
CA CYS A 293 6.04 22.00 18.88
C CYS A 293 6.94 21.50 19.99
N ASP A 294 6.54 21.64 21.27
CA ASP A 294 7.31 21.13 22.40
C ASP A 294 7.49 19.62 22.34
N ARG A 295 6.45 18.89 21.96
CA ARG A 295 6.49 17.44 21.80
C ARG A 295 7.34 17.04 20.61
N LEU A 296 7.20 17.75 19.48
CA LEU A 296 8.01 17.56 18.28
C LEU A 296 9.50 17.71 18.59
N TYR A 297 9.88 18.80 19.28
CA TYR A 297 11.24 19.04 19.74
C TYR A 297 11.72 17.95 20.71
N TYR A 298 10.93 17.63 21.74
CA TYR A 298 11.27 16.61 22.73
C TYR A 298 11.57 15.25 22.10
N PHE A 299 10.74 14.80 21.16
CA PHE A 299 10.95 13.53 20.47
C PHE A 299 12.20 13.55 19.60
N ALA A 300 12.40 14.60 18.83
CA ALA A 300 13.55 14.72 17.95
C ALA A 300 14.88 14.82 18.73
N SER A 301 14.92 15.61 19.80
CA SER A 301 16.12 15.84 20.60
C SER A 301 16.55 14.62 21.41
N ASN A 302 15.59 13.78 21.87
CA ASN A 302 15.88 12.58 22.66
C ASN A 302 16.15 11.32 21.81
N SER A 303 15.97 11.39 20.49
CA SER A 303 16.19 10.24 19.61
C SER A 303 17.68 10.06 19.28
N LYS A 304 18.14 8.80 19.18
CA LYS A 304 19.54 8.44 18.95
C LYS A 304 19.77 7.84 17.56
N GLY A 305 21.04 7.84 17.12
CA GLY A 305 21.48 7.20 15.89
C GLY A 305 21.01 7.89 14.60
N ALA A 306 21.06 7.17 13.49
CA ALA A 306 20.74 7.69 12.16
C ALA A 306 19.28 8.14 12.05
N TYR A 307 18.35 7.38 12.57
CA TYR A 307 16.92 7.77 12.61
C TYR A 307 16.70 9.00 13.48
N GLY A 308 17.43 9.14 14.59
CA GLY A 308 17.37 10.35 15.41
C GLY A 308 17.76 11.61 14.63
N ASN A 309 18.75 11.51 13.75
CA ASN A 309 19.12 12.63 12.88
C ASN A 309 18.05 12.96 11.83
N GLU A 310 17.41 11.95 11.27
CA GLU A 310 16.26 12.13 10.37
C GLU A 310 15.10 12.84 11.07
N TYR A 311 14.79 12.45 12.31
CA TYR A 311 13.73 13.07 13.12
C TYR A 311 14.07 14.52 13.47
N ARG A 312 15.33 14.83 13.79
CA ARG A 312 15.80 16.19 14.04
C ARG A 312 15.66 17.06 12.78
N ASN A 313 16.06 16.55 11.63
CA ASN A 313 15.93 17.27 10.36
C ASN A 313 14.46 17.59 10.06
N TYR A 314 13.54 16.63 10.23
CA TYR A 314 12.12 16.86 10.04
C TYR A 314 11.55 17.89 11.06
N ALA A 315 11.89 17.76 12.32
CA ALA A 315 11.46 18.68 13.38
C ALA A 315 12.00 20.09 13.12
N LEU A 316 13.29 20.22 12.81
CA LEU A 316 13.94 21.49 12.43
C LEU A 316 13.16 22.20 11.34
N LYS A 317 12.92 21.50 10.21
CA LYS A 317 12.17 22.05 9.09
C LYS A 317 10.76 22.49 9.51
N SER A 318 10.07 21.69 10.31
CA SER A 318 8.72 22.00 10.79
C SER A 318 8.67 23.23 11.70
N LEU A 319 9.63 23.36 12.61
CA LEU A 319 9.72 24.53 13.51
C LEU A 319 10.00 25.81 12.73
N ILE A 320 10.98 25.78 11.84
CA ILE A 320 11.34 26.93 11.00
C ILE A 320 10.19 27.30 10.08
N TYR A 321 9.52 26.32 9.43
CA TYR A 321 8.37 26.56 8.57
C TYR A 321 7.26 27.33 9.31
N ARG A 322 6.99 27.01 10.57
CA ARG A 322 6.00 27.69 11.39
C ARG A 322 6.37 29.15 11.67
N VAL A 323 7.65 29.46 11.85
CA VAL A 323 8.14 30.82 12.05
C VAL A 323 8.06 31.62 10.76
N LEU A 324 8.38 31.00 9.63
CA LEU A 324 8.47 31.68 8.33
C LEU A 324 7.10 31.99 7.71
N PHE A 325 6.17 31.07 7.79
CA PHE A 325 4.96 31.09 6.96
C PHE A 325 3.87 32.13 7.32
N PRO A 326 3.73 32.63 8.55
CA PRO A 326 2.78 33.70 8.87
C PRO A 326 3.17 35.07 8.30
N LYS A 327 4.45 35.25 7.96
CA LYS A 327 4.99 36.52 7.45
C LYS A 327 5.10 36.49 5.91
N SER A 328 4.90 37.60 5.24
CA SER A 328 5.22 37.68 3.83
C SER A 328 6.70 37.37 3.62
N LEU A 329 7.03 36.46 2.71
CA LEU A 329 8.41 36.03 2.40
C LEU A 329 9.39 37.18 2.14
N GLN A 330 8.88 38.37 1.81
CA GLN A 330 9.66 39.58 1.57
C GLN A 330 10.20 40.26 2.84
N GLN A 331 9.73 39.88 4.02
CA GLN A 331 10.12 40.49 5.31
C GLN A 331 11.09 39.66 6.12
N MET A 332 11.62 38.54 5.59
CA MET A 332 12.42 37.61 6.37
C MET A 332 13.83 37.47 5.82
N ASN A 333 14.80 37.65 6.72
CA ASN A 333 16.23 37.51 6.42
C ASN A 333 16.75 36.06 6.57
N LEU A 334 15.86 35.05 6.66
CA LEU A 334 16.21 33.62 6.75
C LEU A 334 16.25 32.96 5.37
N LEU A 335 17.04 33.50 4.44
CA LEU A 335 17.07 33.12 3.02
C LEU A 335 17.52 31.68 2.79
N LEU A 336 18.50 31.21 3.56
CA LEU A 336 19.01 29.86 3.45
C LEU A 336 17.96 28.83 3.87
N PHE A 337 17.22 29.10 4.95
CA PHE A 337 16.13 28.24 5.37
C PHE A 337 14.96 28.21 4.40
N ILE A 338 14.63 29.33 3.76
CA ILE A 338 13.61 29.38 2.72
C ILE A 338 13.96 28.40 1.59
N HIS A 339 15.24 28.38 1.18
CA HIS A 339 15.71 27.43 0.16
C HIS A 339 15.68 26.00 0.66
N PHE A 340 16.18 25.74 1.86
CA PHE A 340 16.21 24.45 2.52
C PHE A 340 14.83 23.81 2.68
N ILE A 341 13.78 24.61 2.95
CA ILE A 341 12.40 24.14 3.15
C ILE A 341 11.67 23.93 1.81
N LYS A 342 11.92 24.76 0.80
CA LYS A 342 11.26 24.66 -0.51
C LYS A 342 11.44 23.32 -1.21
N GLU A 343 12.52 22.61 -0.88
CA GLU A 343 12.82 21.29 -1.46
C GLU A 343 12.05 20.13 -0.81
N ASP A 344 11.29 20.40 0.27
CA ASP A 344 10.60 19.33 1.03
C ASP A 344 9.07 19.44 0.90
N ALA A 345 8.53 18.74 -0.10
CA ALA A 345 7.09 18.66 -0.35
C ALA A 345 6.28 18.08 0.83
N SER A 346 6.93 17.38 1.78
CA SER A 346 6.25 16.79 2.94
C SER A 346 5.78 17.83 3.95
N LEU A 347 6.34 19.04 3.93
CA LEU A 347 5.99 20.15 4.81
C LEU A 347 4.80 21.00 4.31
N GLY A 348 4.42 20.88 3.03
CA GLY A 348 3.37 21.67 2.39
C GLY A 348 1.95 21.41 2.88
N ILE A 349 1.75 20.50 3.84
CA ILE A 349 0.42 20.09 4.34
C ILE A 349 0.04 20.80 5.66
N ILE A 350 0.91 21.66 6.19
CA ILE A 350 0.64 22.38 7.44
C ILE A 350 -0.29 23.56 7.14
N ASP A 351 -1.53 23.50 7.62
CA ASP A 351 -2.46 24.65 7.53
C ASP A 351 -2.07 25.74 8.54
N MET A 352 -1.13 26.58 8.13
CA MET A 352 -0.56 27.65 8.97
C MET A 352 -1.51 28.83 9.21
N ARG A 353 -2.64 28.92 8.51
CA ARG A 353 -3.58 30.05 8.60
C ARG A 353 -4.24 30.20 9.97
N LYS A 354 -4.15 29.16 10.82
CA LYS A 354 -4.82 29.13 12.14
C LYS A 354 -3.91 29.51 13.31
N TYR A 355 -2.62 29.78 13.08
CA TYR A 355 -1.67 29.98 14.17
C TYR A 355 -1.04 31.37 14.10
N VAL A 356 -1.53 32.28 14.93
CA VAL A 356 -0.83 33.56 15.20
C VAL A 356 0.22 33.27 16.28
N LEU A 357 1.49 33.24 15.90
CA LEU A 357 2.58 33.09 16.85
C LEU A 357 2.97 34.48 17.42
N THR A 358 3.02 34.60 18.75
CA THR A 358 3.66 35.76 19.41
C THR A 358 5.16 35.74 19.16
N GLN A 359 5.84 36.89 19.31
CA GLN A 359 7.29 36.95 19.13
C GLN A 359 8.03 35.99 20.08
N ASP A 360 7.62 35.92 21.33
CA ASP A 360 8.23 35.03 22.33
C ASP A 360 8.14 33.55 21.92
N ILE A 361 7.01 33.14 21.31
CA ILE A 361 6.85 31.76 20.81
C ILE A 361 7.75 31.55 19.58
N GLN A 362 7.84 32.53 18.67
CA GLN A 362 8.73 32.43 17.51
C GLN A 362 10.20 32.28 17.95
N ASP A 363 10.64 33.13 18.87
CA ASP A 363 12.00 33.08 19.42
C ASP A 363 12.29 31.74 20.08
N LYS A 364 11.34 31.21 20.87
CA LYS A 364 11.47 29.88 21.46
C LYS A 364 11.63 28.78 20.39
N LEU A 365 10.82 28.80 19.33
CA LEU A 365 10.93 27.78 18.26
C LEU A 365 12.27 27.86 17.53
N LEU A 366 12.83 29.06 17.37
CA LEU A 366 14.15 29.27 16.78
C LEU A 366 15.28 28.79 17.72
N LEU A 367 15.14 29.00 19.03
CA LEU A 367 16.08 28.46 20.01
C LEU A 367 16.05 26.92 20.05
N ASP A 368 14.86 26.31 20.01
CA ASP A 368 14.70 24.86 19.88
C ASP A 368 15.34 24.33 18.58
N ALA A 369 15.20 25.05 17.48
CA ALA A 369 15.84 24.75 16.20
C ALA A 369 17.38 24.80 16.29
N ILE A 370 17.95 25.78 17.00
CA ILE A 370 19.38 25.85 17.27
C ILE A 370 19.89 24.62 18.03
N GLU A 371 19.15 24.16 19.05
CA GLU A 371 19.56 22.99 19.84
C GLU A 371 19.49 21.71 18.99
N LEU A 372 18.50 21.57 18.09
CA LEU A 372 18.46 20.46 17.12
C LEU A 372 19.66 20.52 16.16
N LEU A 373 20.00 21.71 15.64
CA LEU A 373 21.16 21.90 14.76
C LEU A 373 22.48 21.52 15.46
N LYS A 374 22.68 21.91 16.74
CA LYS A 374 23.85 21.50 17.51
C LYS A 374 24.00 19.98 17.57
N GLN A 375 22.90 19.26 17.81
CA GLN A 375 22.91 17.80 17.88
C GLN A 375 23.18 17.18 16.48
N MET A 376 22.61 17.75 15.40
CA MET A 376 22.84 17.31 14.03
C MET A 376 24.29 17.52 13.62
N ILE A 377 24.85 18.71 13.88
CA ILE A 377 26.27 19.03 13.65
C ILE A 377 27.17 18.01 14.35
N GLN A 378 26.92 17.73 15.63
CA GLN A 378 27.71 16.74 16.38
C GLN A 378 27.60 15.35 15.77
N TYR A 379 26.41 14.90 15.37
CA TYR A 379 26.19 13.63 14.71
C TYR A 379 26.99 13.54 13.40
N GLN A 380 26.99 14.60 12.57
CA GLN A 380 27.76 14.64 11.33
C GLN A 380 29.29 14.61 11.58
N ILE A 381 29.75 15.30 12.61
CA ILE A 381 31.17 15.31 13.00
C ILE A 381 31.63 13.91 13.43
N ASP A 382 30.78 13.19 14.16
CA ASP A 382 31.07 11.83 14.64
C ASP A 382 31.06 10.78 13.52
N GLY A 383 30.48 11.10 12.36
CA GLY A 383 30.52 10.27 11.17
C GLY A 383 31.90 10.13 10.52
N HIS A 384 32.86 11.03 10.85
CA HIS A 384 34.26 11.01 10.42
C HIS A 384 34.51 10.93 8.91
N LYS A 385 33.56 11.35 8.07
CA LYS A 385 33.66 11.31 6.60
C LYS A 385 33.65 12.72 6.02
N ARG A 386 34.27 12.91 4.86
CA ARG A 386 34.34 14.22 4.21
C ARG A 386 32.96 14.81 3.92
N HIS A 387 32.04 14.02 3.40
CA HIS A 387 30.68 14.48 3.11
C HIS A 387 29.87 14.84 4.38
N THR A 388 30.10 14.14 5.51
CA THR A 388 29.47 14.49 6.79
C THR A 388 30.04 15.79 7.35
N TYR A 389 31.33 16.10 7.10
CA TYR A 389 31.91 17.38 7.50
C TYR A 389 31.39 18.55 6.67
N GLU A 390 31.17 18.38 5.36
CA GLU A 390 30.50 19.40 4.52
C GLU A 390 29.07 19.65 5.02
N GLN A 391 28.34 18.58 5.38
CA GLN A 391 26.99 18.69 5.93
C GLN A 391 27.00 19.41 7.29
N ALA A 392 27.91 19.07 8.19
CA ALA A 392 28.07 19.76 9.47
C ALA A 392 28.35 21.27 9.30
N ALA A 393 29.20 21.61 8.31
CA ALA A 393 29.52 23.00 8.01
C ALA A 393 28.31 23.75 7.44
N TYR A 394 27.51 23.12 6.59
CA TYR A 394 26.27 23.68 6.08
C TYR A 394 25.22 23.89 7.20
N GLU A 395 25.04 22.90 8.08
CA GLU A 395 24.15 23.03 9.24
C GLU A 395 24.62 24.12 10.20
N CYS A 396 25.94 24.32 10.33
CA CYS A 396 26.51 25.41 11.10
C CYS A 396 26.21 26.78 10.47
N LEU A 397 26.22 26.87 9.14
CA LEU A 397 25.82 28.08 8.42
C LEU A 397 24.31 28.40 8.62
N LEU A 398 23.44 27.40 8.56
CA LEU A 398 22.01 27.55 8.88
C LEU A 398 21.82 28.07 10.31
N MET A 399 22.57 27.53 11.26
CA MET A 399 22.51 27.96 12.67
C MET A 399 22.97 29.41 12.84
N LYS A 400 24.00 29.84 12.11
CA LYS A 400 24.46 31.22 12.07
C LYS A 400 23.32 32.17 11.66
N GLU A 401 22.61 31.84 10.58
CA GLU A 401 21.48 32.64 10.09
C GLU A 401 20.38 32.82 11.16
N ILE A 402 20.07 31.78 11.95
CA ILE A 402 19.09 31.88 13.03
C ILE A 402 19.62 32.83 14.15
N TYR A 403 20.88 32.68 14.57
CA TYR A 403 21.47 33.54 15.61
C TYR A 403 21.51 35.01 15.15
N GLU A 404 21.84 35.28 13.88
CA GLU A 404 21.81 36.62 13.32
C GLU A 404 20.39 37.21 13.32
N TYR A 405 19.38 36.38 12.93
CA TYR A 405 17.98 36.78 12.96
C TYR A 405 17.47 37.13 14.37
N LEU A 406 17.93 36.39 15.39
CA LEU A 406 17.61 36.66 16.81
C LEU A 406 18.42 37.82 17.42
N GLY A 407 19.37 38.40 16.69
CA GLY A 407 20.28 39.42 17.23
C GLY A 407 21.29 38.88 18.25
N MET A 408 21.62 37.59 18.16
CA MET A 408 22.49 36.88 19.13
C MET A 408 23.81 36.43 18.49
N SER A 409 24.38 37.19 17.58
CA SER A 409 25.59 36.83 16.83
C SER A 409 26.79 36.51 17.72
N ASP A 410 26.96 37.20 18.86
CA ASP A 410 28.05 36.91 19.82
C ASP A 410 27.96 35.50 20.41
N GLN A 411 26.76 34.97 20.58
CA GLN A 411 26.57 33.61 21.07
C GLN A 411 26.93 32.57 20.00
N PHE A 412 26.64 32.87 18.73
CA PHE A 412 27.13 32.05 17.63
C PHE A 412 28.64 32.03 17.56
N ASP A 413 29.29 33.18 17.62
CA ASP A 413 30.76 33.31 17.56
C ASP A 413 31.44 32.56 18.69
N THR A 414 30.87 32.62 19.89
CA THR A 414 31.34 31.83 21.04
C THR A 414 31.22 30.32 20.77
N TYR A 415 30.06 29.83 20.33
CA TYR A 415 29.84 28.43 19.98
C TYR A 415 30.78 27.98 18.90
N TYR A 416 30.88 28.77 17.80
CA TYR A 416 31.69 28.44 16.63
C TYR A 416 33.18 28.36 16.94
N SER A 417 33.71 29.32 17.72
CA SER A 417 35.07 29.33 18.19
C SER A 417 35.39 28.11 19.04
N GLN A 418 34.45 27.70 19.92
CA GLN A 418 34.60 26.51 20.75
C GLN A 418 34.58 25.24 19.89
N LEU A 419 33.63 25.12 18.94
CA LEU A 419 33.53 24.00 17.98
C LEU A 419 34.82 23.81 17.19
N PHE A 420 35.39 24.93 16.71
CA PHE A 420 36.62 24.95 15.94
C PHE A 420 37.86 24.56 16.80
N LYS A 421 37.89 24.97 18.05
CA LYS A 421 38.96 24.65 19.02
C LYS A 421 38.92 23.16 19.41
N VAL A 422 37.76 22.64 19.79
CA VAL A 422 37.57 21.23 20.19
C VAL A 422 37.95 20.28 19.06
N ASN A 423 37.65 20.67 17.83
CA ASN A 423 37.96 19.87 16.63
C ASN A 423 39.29 20.25 15.97
N SER A 424 40.25 20.78 16.72
CA SER A 424 41.54 21.24 16.20
C SER A 424 42.35 20.19 15.44
N ARG A 425 42.20 18.91 15.77
CA ARG A 425 42.86 17.74 15.12
C ARG A 425 42.14 17.21 13.87
N ARG A 426 41.05 17.85 13.40
CA ARG A 426 40.25 17.44 12.25
C ARG A 426 40.40 18.45 11.09
N PRO A 427 41.46 18.37 10.26
CA PRO A 427 41.78 19.39 9.27
C PRO A 427 40.69 19.52 8.19
N LEU A 428 40.08 18.41 7.73
CA LEU A 428 39.04 18.42 6.72
C LEU A 428 37.74 19.07 7.24
N LEU A 429 37.39 18.88 8.52
CA LEU A 429 36.24 19.57 9.12
C LEU A 429 36.52 21.08 9.18
N LYS A 430 37.72 21.47 9.59
CA LYS A 430 38.11 22.88 9.65
C LYS A 430 38.10 23.55 8.28
N GLU A 431 38.51 22.84 7.24
CA GLU A 431 38.42 23.31 5.87
C GLU A 431 36.98 23.55 5.44
N ALA A 432 36.08 22.57 5.68
CA ALA A 432 34.65 22.69 5.37
C ALA A 432 34.00 23.87 6.14
N LEU A 433 34.27 23.99 7.44
CA LEU A 433 33.77 25.10 8.28
C LEU A 433 34.23 26.46 7.75
N ARG A 434 35.52 26.61 7.40
CA ARG A 434 36.05 27.87 6.81
C ARG A 434 35.39 28.21 5.47
N LYS A 435 35.17 27.21 4.63
CA LYS A 435 34.56 27.36 3.33
C LYS A 435 33.13 27.87 3.42
N HIS A 436 32.33 27.35 4.34
CA HIS A 436 30.91 27.66 4.45
C HIS A 436 30.60 28.81 5.42
N VAL A 437 31.27 28.87 6.55
CA VAL A 437 30.95 29.81 7.64
C VAL A 437 31.97 30.97 7.76
N GLY A 438 33.22 30.71 7.35
CA GLY A 438 34.32 31.65 7.50
C GLY A 438 35.29 31.31 8.66
N TYR A 439 36.20 32.22 8.94
CA TYR A 439 37.09 32.10 10.11
C TYR A 439 36.33 32.47 11.39
N PRO A 440 36.60 31.77 12.55
CA PRO A 440 36.09 32.24 13.81
C PRO A 440 36.67 33.63 14.15
N GLY A 441 35.82 34.52 14.65
CA GLY A 441 36.20 35.84 15.05
C GLY A 441 37.09 35.88 16.30
#